data_6c8885ec0da5b3a8010d6e21bbf04579
#
_entry.id   6c8885ec0da5b3a8010d6e21bbf04579
#
_cell.length_a   1.000
_cell.length_b   1.000
_cell.length_c   1.000
_cell.angle_alpha   90.00
_cell.angle_beta   90.00
_cell.angle_gamma   90.00
#
_symmetry.space_group_name_H-M   'P 1'
#
loop_
_entity.id
_entity.type
_entity.pdbx_description
1 polymer ?
#
loop_
_entity_poly.entity_id
_entity_poly.type
_entity_poly.pdbx_seq_one_letter_code
_entity_poly.pdbx_strand_id
1 'polypeptide(L)'
;MREYTPERLRHLTLLAEKYPTALSAYSEIIRLEALLRLPKGTEHFMSDLHGEHEAFIHILNSASGVIREKIDRLLGDTTPPEERADLATLIYYPREKLPELKARQNDLDGWYQRVLLQLIDLCRLVSSKHTRRHVRAVMPKECGHILDELLHAHFEDHDKEQYYGEIIASMLRYGLADQYIIALCDVVKRLAVDRLHIVGDLFDRGPRPDMILERLYQYHDVDFQWGNHDVVWMGAAAGSPLCILTVLKTTLAYNNVDTLERGYGIPLRCLEHYAEEYYAQSDLTRWMPHADPNATDVRPANLARVARMHKAVTVLMLKLEAEVIARNPDFEMQGRDYLRQIDYDAGTVRCGDKVYQIGRAHV
;
A
#
# COMPACT_ATOMS: atom_id res chain seq x y z
N MET A 1 -30.76 39.43 -24.44
CA MET A 1 -30.54 37.96 -24.27
C MET A 1 -29.03 37.70 -24.21
N ARG A 2 -28.54 36.92 -23.24
CA ARG A 2 -27.11 36.56 -23.26
C ARG A 2 -26.92 35.58 -24.42
N GLU A 3 -26.09 35.93 -25.40
CA GLU A 3 -25.69 35.01 -26.46
C GLU A 3 -24.74 33.97 -25.83
N TYR A 4 -25.08 32.69 -25.96
CA TYR A 4 -24.25 31.61 -25.54
C TYR A 4 -23.46 31.03 -26.71
N THR A 5 -22.19 30.75 -26.53
CA THR A 5 -21.38 30.03 -27.52
C THR A 5 -21.96 28.63 -27.77
N PRO A 6 -21.75 28.03 -28.95
CA PRO A 6 -22.23 26.66 -29.24
C PRO A 6 -21.72 25.63 -28.24
N GLU A 7 -20.49 25.75 -27.77
CA GLU A 7 -19.89 24.88 -26.77
C GLU A 7 -20.60 25.02 -25.41
N ARG A 8 -20.91 26.23 -24.99
CA ARG A 8 -21.63 26.50 -23.74
C ARG A 8 -23.08 26.02 -23.80
N LEU A 9 -23.73 26.10 -24.97
CA LEU A 9 -25.05 25.53 -25.18
C LEU A 9 -25.03 24.00 -25.06
N ARG A 10 -24.04 23.34 -25.68
CA ARG A 10 -23.86 21.86 -25.56
C ARG A 10 -23.66 21.43 -24.11
N HIS A 11 -22.83 22.15 -23.35
CA HIS A 11 -22.61 21.89 -21.92
C HIS A 11 -23.91 22.05 -21.11
N LEU A 12 -24.66 23.14 -21.34
CA LEU A 12 -25.95 23.38 -20.67
C LEU A 12 -26.99 22.32 -21.03
N THR A 13 -26.99 21.81 -22.26
CA THR A 13 -27.89 20.71 -22.68
C THR A 13 -27.59 19.44 -21.88
N LEU A 14 -26.31 19.06 -21.75
CA LEU A 14 -25.90 17.91 -20.91
C LEU A 14 -26.27 18.09 -19.44
N LEU A 15 -26.13 19.30 -18.91
CA LEU A 15 -26.56 19.61 -17.54
C LEU A 15 -28.07 19.52 -17.39
N ALA A 16 -28.86 19.95 -18.41
CA ALA A 16 -30.30 19.86 -18.38
C ALA A 16 -30.84 18.43 -18.45
N GLU A 17 -30.12 17.51 -19.10
CA GLU A 17 -30.43 16.07 -19.04
C GLU A 17 -30.30 15.52 -17.61
N LYS A 18 -29.27 15.96 -16.88
CA LYS A 18 -29.01 15.54 -15.51
C LYS A 18 -29.92 16.23 -14.49
N TYR A 19 -30.24 17.51 -14.74
CA TYR A 19 -31.05 18.37 -13.86
C TYR A 19 -32.21 18.97 -14.65
N PRO A 20 -33.28 18.22 -14.95
CA PRO A 20 -34.32 18.63 -15.90
C PRO A 20 -35.22 19.75 -15.38
N THR A 21 -35.17 20.07 -14.10
CA THR A 21 -35.96 21.15 -13.49
C THR A 21 -35.09 22.11 -12.68
N ALA A 22 -35.54 23.35 -12.53
CA ALA A 22 -34.88 24.31 -11.67
C ALA A 22 -34.77 23.79 -10.23
N LEU A 23 -35.80 23.09 -9.73
CA LEU A 23 -35.77 22.50 -8.39
C LEU A 23 -34.67 21.46 -8.26
N SER A 24 -34.50 20.57 -9.26
CA SER A 24 -33.43 19.56 -9.22
C SER A 24 -32.02 20.20 -9.26
N ALA A 25 -31.86 21.27 -10.04
CA ALA A 25 -30.60 22.03 -10.10
C ALA A 25 -30.30 22.74 -8.76
N TYR A 26 -31.28 23.45 -8.21
CA TYR A 26 -31.10 24.12 -6.90
C TYR A 26 -30.88 23.11 -5.74
N SER A 27 -31.57 21.97 -5.76
CA SER A 27 -31.33 20.91 -4.76
C SER A 27 -29.88 20.41 -4.79
N GLU A 28 -29.30 20.27 -5.99
CA GLU A 28 -27.89 19.88 -6.12
C GLU A 28 -26.94 20.99 -5.67
N ILE A 29 -27.25 22.26 -5.99
CA ILE A 29 -26.46 23.41 -5.51
C ILE A 29 -26.46 23.45 -3.98
N ILE A 30 -27.64 23.35 -3.34
CA ILE A 30 -27.77 23.32 -1.86
C ILE A 30 -26.93 22.16 -1.29
N ARG A 31 -27.00 20.98 -1.90
CA ARG A 31 -26.19 19.82 -1.48
C ARG A 31 -24.69 20.10 -1.58
N LEU A 32 -24.22 20.68 -2.67
CA LEU A 32 -22.81 20.98 -2.89
C LEU A 32 -22.32 22.09 -1.94
N GLU A 33 -23.10 23.14 -1.73
CA GLU A 33 -22.79 24.20 -0.76
C GLU A 33 -22.69 23.65 0.67
N ALA A 34 -23.59 22.74 1.05
CA ALA A 34 -23.51 22.05 2.34
C ALA A 34 -22.26 21.17 2.47
N LEU A 35 -21.86 20.46 1.39
CA LEU A 35 -20.64 19.65 1.37
C LEU A 35 -19.38 20.49 1.63
N LEU A 36 -19.33 21.72 1.13
CA LEU A 36 -18.20 22.64 1.38
C LEU A 36 -18.06 23.06 2.86
N ARG A 37 -19.06 22.79 3.68
CA ARG A 37 -19.05 23.08 5.13
C ARG A 37 -18.76 21.86 6.00
N LEU A 38 -18.66 20.67 5.41
CA LEU A 38 -18.25 19.50 6.16
C LEU A 38 -16.79 19.64 6.64
N PRO A 39 -16.45 19.02 7.77
CA PRO A 39 -15.05 18.90 8.19
C PRO A 39 -14.21 18.26 7.09
N LYS A 40 -12.96 18.70 6.99
CA LYS A 40 -12.00 18.10 6.06
C LYS A 40 -11.85 16.59 6.37
N GLY A 41 -11.80 15.78 5.33
CA GLY A 41 -11.52 14.36 5.44
C GLY A 41 -10.14 14.08 6.02
N THR A 42 -9.93 12.86 6.50
CA THR A 42 -8.62 12.42 6.98
C THR A 42 -7.76 12.05 5.77
N GLU A 43 -6.66 12.75 5.60
CA GLU A 43 -5.63 12.44 4.62
C GLU A 43 -4.48 11.71 5.32
N HIS A 44 -4.05 10.61 4.75
CA HIS A 44 -2.97 9.78 5.26
C HIS A 44 -1.80 9.80 4.29
N PHE A 45 -0.61 10.15 4.78
CA PHE A 45 0.61 10.24 3.99
C PHE A 45 1.56 9.11 4.37
N MET A 46 2.07 8.40 3.36
CA MET A 46 3.08 7.36 3.53
C MET A 46 4.20 7.55 2.52
N SER A 47 5.45 7.41 2.94
CA SER A 47 6.64 7.43 2.08
C SER A 47 7.54 6.23 2.38
N ASP A 48 8.50 5.98 1.49
CA ASP A 48 9.58 5.01 1.68
C ASP A 48 9.06 3.60 2.03
N LEU A 49 8.03 3.14 1.31
CA LEU A 49 7.41 1.83 1.52
C LEU A 49 8.38 0.68 1.20
N HIS A 50 9.23 0.89 0.20
CA HIS A 50 10.34 0.00 -0.17
C HIS A 50 9.98 -1.48 -0.18
N GLY A 51 8.78 -1.84 -0.65
CA GLY A 51 8.34 -3.23 -0.74
C GLY A 51 8.04 -3.93 0.60
N GLU A 52 8.03 -3.21 1.72
CA GLU A 52 7.74 -3.73 3.07
C GLU A 52 6.22 -3.93 3.25
N HIS A 53 5.68 -4.96 2.58
CA HIS A 53 4.24 -5.22 2.48
C HIS A 53 3.56 -5.40 3.85
N GLU A 54 4.15 -6.18 4.75
CA GLU A 54 3.52 -6.46 6.05
C GLU A 54 3.41 -5.20 6.90
N ALA A 55 4.48 -4.40 6.95
CA ALA A 55 4.48 -3.12 7.65
C ALA A 55 3.47 -2.15 7.02
N PHE A 56 3.43 -2.07 5.68
CA PHE A 56 2.47 -1.27 4.95
C PHE A 56 1.02 -1.65 5.30
N ILE A 57 0.68 -2.94 5.25
CA ILE A 57 -0.67 -3.43 5.57
C ILE A 57 -1.03 -3.11 7.02
N HIS A 58 -0.09 -3.25 7.96
CA HIS A 58 -0.34 -2.91 9.36
C HIS A 58 -0.65 -1.41 9.54
N ILE A 59 0.15 -0.54 8.96
CA ILE A 59 -0.04 0.91 9.03
C ILE A 59 -1.37 1.30 8.35
N LEU A 60 -1.68 0.70 7.19
CA LEU A 60 -2.93 0.95 6.46
C LEU A 60 -4.16 0.52 7.28
N ASN A 61 -4.14 -0.68 7.84
CA ASN A 61 -5.25 -1.24 8.62
C ASN A 61 -5.48 -0.52 9.95
N SER A 62 -4.41 -0.02 10.58
CA SER A 62 -4.47 0.76 11.82
C SER A 62 -4.78 2.24 11.59
N ALA A 63 -4.76 2.69 10.33
CA ALA A 63 -4.81 4.11 9.96
C ALA A 63 -3.79 4.94 10.75
N SER A 64 -2.53 4.47 10.82
CA SER A 64 -1.44 5.07 11.63
C SER A 64 -1.83 5.33 13.10
N GLY A 65 -2.66 4.46 13.67
CA GLY A 65 -3.11 4.56 15.07
C GLY A 65 -4.39 5.37 15.29
N VAL A 66 -4.94 6.04 14.28
CA VAL A 66 -6.18 6.83 14.39
C VAL A 66 -7.35 5.98 14.89
N ILE A 67 -7.47 4.73 14.44
CA ILE A 67 -8.53 3.84 14.92
C ILE A 67 -8.38 3.56 16.42
N ARG A 68 -7.15 3.31 16.89
CA ARG A 68 -6.89 3.10 18.32
C ARG A 68 -7.23 4.34 19.16
N GLU A 69 -6.83 5.52 18.70
CA GLU A 69 -7.18 6.78 19.38
C GLU A 69 -8.69 6.97 19.51
N LYS A 70 -9.45 6.64 18.46
CA LYS A 70 -10.92 6.72 18.49
C LYS A 70 -11.54 5.69 19.43
N ILE A 71 -11.01 4.48 19.52
CA ILE A 71 -11.42 3.46 20.49
C ILE A 71 -11.16 3.97 21.91
N ASP A 72 -9.97 4.46 22.20
CA ASP A 72 -9.61 4.97 23.52
C ASP A 72 -10.46 6.19 23.92
N ARG A 73 -10.78 7.06 22.97
CA ARG A 73 -11.70 8.20 23.21
C ARG A 73 -13.14 7.75 23.50
N LEU A 74 -13.61 6.72 22.80
CA LEU A 74 -15.01 6.26 22.91
C LEU A 74 -15.22 5.38 24.14
N LEU A 75 -14.27 4.50 24.44
CA LEU A 75 -14.41 3.41 25.40
C LEU A 75 -13.46 3.53 26.60
N GLY A 76 -12.68 4.61 26.70
CA GLY A 76 -11.64 4.77 27.71
C GLY A 76 -12.11 4.64 29.14
N ASP A 77 -13.30 5.16 29.43
CA ASP A 77 -13.90 5.18 30.78
C ASP A 77 -14.68 3.90 31.13
N THR A 78 -15.06 3.11 30.12
CA THR A 78 -16.01 1.98 30.31
C THR A 78 -15.40 0.61 30.06
N THR A 79 -14.27 0.54 29.31
CA THR A 79 -13.70 -0.72 28.84
C THR A 79 -12.22 -0.82 29.24
N PRO A 80 -11.78 -1.97 29.78
CA PRO A 80 -10.37 -2.19 30.16
C PRO A 80 -9.39 -2.01 28.98
N PRO A 81 -8.14 -1.58 29.24
CA PRO A 81 -7.14 -1.36 28.19
C PRO A 81 -6.85 -2.59 27.31
N GLU A 82 -6.91 -3.79 27.90
CA GLU A 82 -6.70 -5.06 27.18
C GLU A 82 -7.83 -5.34 26.19
N GLU A 83 -9.10 -5.17 26.61
CA GLU A 83 -10.25 -5.36 25.73
C GLU A 83 -10.27 -4.32 24.59
N ARG A 84 -9.86 -3.07 24.88
CA ARG A 84 -9.69 -2.04 23.82
C ARG A 84 -8.57 -2.41 22.83
N ALA A 85 -7.49 -3.05 23.31
CA ALA A 85 -6.42 -3.55 22.44
C ALA A 85 -6.90 -4.72 21.56
N ASP A 86 -7.68 -5.64 22.14
CA ASP A 86 -8.30 -6.74 21.40
C ASP A 86 -9.28 -6.21 20.34
N LEU A 87 -10.12 -5.22 20.67
CA LEU A 87 -11.01 -4.59 19.70
C LEU A 87 -10.23 -3.90 18.57
N ALA A 88 -9.13 -3.21 18.86
CA ALA A 88 -8.29 -2.58 17.85
C ALA A 88 -7.69 -3.63 16.91
N THR A 89 -7.12 -4.70 17.45
CA THR A 89 -6.53 -5.77 16.64
C THR A 89 -7.57 -6.54 15.83
N LEU A 90 -8.79 -6.71 16.37
CA LEU A 90 -9.93 -7.25 15.65
C LEU A 90 -10.28 -6.38 14.43
N ILE A 91 -10.31 -5.06 14.57
CA ILE A 91 -10.60 -4.16 13.45
C ILE A 91 -9.48 -4.21 12.40
N TYR A 92 -8.22 -4.30 12.82
CA TYR A 92 -7.09 -4.36 11.89
C TYR A 92 -7.08 -5.65 11.07
N TYR A 93 -7.35 -6.79 11.71
CA TYR A 93 -7.25 -8.13 11.15
C TYR A 93 -8.48 -8.99 11.50
N PRO A 94 -9.68 -8.61 11.01
CA PRO A 94 -10.93 -9.23 11.49
C PRO A 94 -11.01 -10.72 11.18
N ARG A 95 -10.52 -11.17 10.03
CA ARG A 95 -10.62 -12.58 9.63
C ARG A 95 -9.68 -13.49 10.41
N GLU A 96 -8.49 -12.96 10.77
CA GLU A 96 -7.46 -13.67 11.52
C GLU A 96 -7.75 -13.66 13.02
N LYS A 97 -8.18 -12.52 13.57
CA LYS A 97 -8.34 -12.34 15.02
C LYS A 97 -9.68 -12.80 15.57
N LEU A 98 -10.73 -12.78 14.77
CA LEU A 98 -12.04 -13.18 15.22
C LEU A 98 -12.08 -14.63 15.77
N PRO A 99 -11.53 -15.64 15.09
CA PRO A 99 -11.51 -17.01 15.65
C PRO A 99 -10.70 -17.11 16.95
N GLU A 100 -9.59 -16.40 17.04
CA GLU A 100 -8.71 -16.40 18.22
C GLU A 100 -9.42 -15.79 19.45
N LEU A 101 -10.07 -14.63 19.27
CA LEU A 101 -10.79 -13.94 20.34
C LEU A 101 -12.01 -14.72 20.81
N LYS A 102 -12.75 -15.35 19.89
CA LYS A 102 -13.90 -16.22 20.22
C LYS A 102 -13.48 -17.40 21.09
N ALA A 103 -12.34 -18.03 20.77
CA ALA A 103 -11.87 -19.20 21.51
C ALA A 103 -11.52 -18.91 22.99
N ARG A 104 -11.32 -17.62 23.32
CA ARG A 104 -11.03 -17.17 24.70
C ARG A 104 -12.29 -16.87 25.53
N GLN A 105 -13.51 -16.88 24.92
CA GLN A 105 -14.72 -16.46 25.58
C GLN A 105 -15.45 -17.61 26.29
N ASN A 106 -15.85 -17.40 27.53
CA ASN A 106 -16.72 -18.31 28.26
C ASN A 106 -18.21 -18.07 27.96
N ASP A 107 -18.59 -16.81 27.72
CA ASP A 107 -19.93 -16.35 27.30
C ASP A 107 -19.79 -15.73 25.89
N LEU A 108 -20.00 -16.56 24.87
CA LEU A 108 -19.84 -16.15 23.47
C LEU A 108 -20.94 -15.17 23.02
N ASP A 109 -22.17 -15.40 23.43
CA ASP A 109 -23.30 -14.54 23.03
C ASP A 109 -23.19 -13.14 23.64
N GLY A 110 -22.87 -13.06 24.93
CA GLY A 110 -22.62 -11.79 25.59
C GLY A 110 -21.41 -11.04 25.03
N TRP A 111 -20.35 -11.77 24.61
CA TRP A 111 -19.20 -11.19 23.93
C TRP A 111 -19.58 -10.62 22.56
N TYR A 112 -20.33 -11.37 21.75
CA TYR A 112 -20.79 -10.88 20.45
C TYR A 112 -21.64 -9.61 20.57
N GLN A 113 -22.57 -9.57 21.52
CA GLN A 113 -23.41 -8.40 21.77
C GLN A 113 -22.55 -7.17 22.10
N ARG A 114 -21.59 -7.31 23.01
CA ARG A 114 -20.68 -6.21 23.38
C ARG A 114 -19.87 -5.72 22.19
N VAL A 115 -19.23 -6.64 21.45
CA VAL A 115 -18.37 -6.27 20.31
C VAL A 115 -19.18 -5.61 19.19
N LEU A 116 -20.38 -6.11 18.89
CA LEU A 116 -21.27 -5.50 17.89
C LEU A 116 -21.65 -4.08 18.28
N LEU A 117 -22.07 -3.86 19.53
CA LEU A 117 -22.42 -2.53 20.03
C LEU A 117 -21.22 -1.57 20.00
N GLN A 118 -20.06 -2.00 20.47
CA GLN A 118 -18.82 -1.21 20.42
C GLN A 118 -18.42 -0.83 19.00
N LEU A 119 -18.55 -1.76 18.04
CA LEU A 119 -18.26 -1.51 16.62
C LEU A 119 -19.30 -0.55 16.01
N ILE A 120 -20.59 -0.67 16.35
CA ILE A 120 -21.63 0.24 15.89
C ILE A 120 -21.33 1.66 16.39
N ASP A 121 -21.02 1.83 17.67
CA ASP A 121 -20.69 3.14 18.23
C ASP A 121 -19.42 3.74 17.64
N LEU A 122 -18.40 2.90 17.38
CA LEU A 122 -17.19 3.33 16.68
C LEU A 122 -17.49 3.73 15.23
N CYS A 123 -18.33 2.97 14.52
CA CYS A 123 -18.79 3.34 13.17
C CYS A 123 -19.52 4.67 13.16
N ARG A 124 -20.37 4.95 14.16
CA ARG A 124 -21.03 6.27 14.33
C ARG A 124 -19.99 7.38 14.49
N LEU A 125 -19.00 7.16 15.36
CA LEU A 125 -17.94 8.13 15.61
C LEU A 125 -17.13 8.43 14.34
N VAL A 126 -16.69 7.41 13.57
CA VAL A 126 -15.93 7.62 12.36
C VAL A 126 -16.77 8.19 11.21
N SER A 127 -18.08 7.89 11.19
CA SER A 127 -19.00 8.39 10.15
C SER A 127 -19.46 9.83 10.38
N SER A 128 -19.26 10.40 11.57
CA SER A 128 -19.78 11.73 11.93
C SER A 128 -19.34 12.89 11.04
N LYS A 129 -18.20 12.75 10.37
CA LYS A 129 -17.68 13.75 9.41
C LYS A 129 -18.16 13.54 7.97
N HIS A 130 -18.91 12.47 7.70
CA HIS A 130 -19.36 12.09 6.37
C HIS A 130 -20.85 12.31 6.15
N THR A 131 -21.26 12.45 4.89
CA THR A 131 -22.68 12.41 4.55
C THR A 131 -23.22 10.99 4.68
N ARG A 132 -24.50 10.86 5.03
CA ARG A 132 -25.20 9.57 5.07
C ARG A 132 -25.08 8.81 3.74
N ARG A 133 -25.15 9.53 2.61
CA ARG A 133 -24.96 8.94 1.28
C ARG A 133 -23.57 8.30 1.12
N HIS A 134 -22.51 8.97 1.61
CA HIS A 134 -21.15 8.44 1.56
C HIS A 134 -21.03 7.19 2.44
N VAL A 135 -21.53 7.23 3.67
CA VAL A 135 -21.51 6.10 4.61
C VAL A 135 -22.22 4.87 4.01
N ARG A 136 -23.40 5.08 3.41
CA ARG A 136 -24.13 3.99 2.72
C ARG A 136 -23.36 3.40 1.53
N ALA A 137 -22.66 4.23 0.76
CA ALA A 137 -21.88 3.77 -0.39
C ALA A 137 -20.68 2.88 0.01
N VAL A 138 -20.23 2.98 1.26
CA VAL A 138 -19.12 2.19 1.81
C VAL A 138 -19.58 0.85 2.37
N MET A 139 -20.85 0.74 2.74
CA MET A 139 -21.40 -0.48 3.33
C MET A 139 -21.49 -1.63 2.31
N PRO A 140 -21.30 -2.90 2.75
CA PRO A 140 -21.52 -4.06 1.91
C PRO A 140 -22.98 -4.12 1.42
N LYS A 141 -23.17 -4.52 0.16
CA LYS A 141 -24.50 -4.54 -0.47
C LYS A 141 -25.48 -5.51 0.21
N GLU A 142 -24.97 -6.65 0.69
CA GLU A 142 -25.80 -7.70 1.28
C GLU A 142 -26.40 -7.32 2.62
N CYS A 143 -25.66 -6.59 3.47
CA CYS A 143 -26.09 -6.26 4.83
C CYS A 143 -26.17 -4.76 5.13
N GLY A 144 -25.89 -3.91 4.13
CA GLY A 144 -25.77 -2.46 4.30
C GLY A 144 -27.07 -1.81 4.81
N HIS A 145 -28.25 -2.32 4.48
CA HIS A 145 -29.52 -1.79 4.96
C HIS A 145 -29.70 -2.01 6.48
N ILE A 146 -29.28 -3.17 6.99
CA ILE A 146 -29.31 -3.46 8.44
C ILE A 146 -28.28 -2.61 9.19
N LEU A 147 -27.06 -2.47 8.61
CA LEU A 147 -26.02 -1.62 9.19
C LEU A 147 -26.45 -0.15 9.22
N ASP A 148 -27.10 0.35 8.16
CA ASP A 148 -27.61 1.73 8.13
C ASP A 148 -28.67 1.96 9.22
N GLU A 149 -29.58 1.01 9.44
CA GLU A 149 -30.55 1.08 10.54
C GLU A 149 -29.83 1.15 11.90
N LEU A 150 -28.88 0.26 12.17
CA LEU A 150 -28.13 0.23 13.43
C LEU A 150 -27.30 1.48 13.67
N LEU A 151 -26.68 2.05 12.63
CA LEU A 151 -25.89 3.27 12.73
C LEU A 151 -26.73 4.50 13.03
N HIS A 152 -27.99 4.53 12.60
CA HIS A 152 -28.92 5.63 12.84
C HIS A 152 -29.91 5.35 13.98
N ALA A 153 -29.72 4.25 14.71
CA ALA A 153 -30.46 3.97 15.91
C ALA A 153 -30.13 5.01 16.99
N HIS A 154 -31.12 5.72 17.48
CA HIS A 154 -31.02 6.51 18.69
C HIS A 154 -31.52 5.60 19.83
N PHE A 155 -30.58 5.00 20.59
CA PHE A 155 -30.91 4.09 21.70
C PHE A 155 -31.64 4.81 22.84
N GLU A 156 -31.77 6.14 22.82
CA GLU A 156 -32.59 6.94 23.71
C GLU A 156 -34.09 6.93 23.31
N ASP A 157 -34.41 6.48 22.09
CA ASP A 157 -35.80 6.28 21.65
C ASP A 157 -36.35 4.96 22.21
N HIS A 158 -36.92 4.99 23.38
CA HIS A 158 -37.53 3.84 24.08
C HIS A 158 -38.44 2.98 23.19
N ASP A 159 -39.08 3.61 22.20
CA ASP A 159 -40.01 2.93 21.28
C ASP A 159 -39.34 1.94 20.31
N LYS A 160 -38.03 2.07 20.08
CA LYS A 160 -37.28 1.23 19.13
C LYS A 160 -36.20 0.34 19.78
N GLU A 161 -36.02 0.41 21.08
CA GLU A 161 -35.01 -0.38 21.79
C GLU A 161 -35.17 -1.88 21.53
N GLN A 162 -36.43 -2.39 21.61
CA GLN A 162 -36.74 -3.78 21.30
C GLN A 162 -36.42 -4.16 19.83
N TYR A 163 -36.69 -3.25 18.90
CA TYR A 163 -36.41 -3.48 17.47
C TYR A 163 -34.91 -3.66 17.20
N TYR A 164 -34.09 -2.79 17.76
CA TYR A 164 -32.63 -2.88 17.57
C TYR A 164 -32.03 -4.08 18.31
N GLY A 165 -32.54 -4.37 19.52
CA GLY A 165 -32.17 -5.56 20.26
C GLY A 165 -32.50 -6.85 19.50
N GLU A 166 -33.68 -6.91 18.87
CA GLU A 166 -34.07 -8.06 18.04
C GLU A 166 -33.21 -8.23 16.77
N ILE A 167 -32.73 -7.14 16.15
CA ILE A 167 -31.79 -7.22 15.05
C ILE A 167 -30.51 -7.96 15.51
N ILE A 168 -29.91 -7.54 16.62
CA ILE A 168 -28.68 -8.16 17.15
C ILE A 168 -28.95 -9.62 17.57
N ALA A 169 -30.06 -9.88 18.29
CA ALA A 169 -30.46 -11.22 18.69
C ALA A 169 -30.66 -12.14 17.46
N SER A 170 -31.22 -11.63 16.38
CA SER A 170 -31.38 -12.36 15.13
C SER A 170 -30.04 -12.66 14.44
N MET A 171 -29.08 -11.73 14.47
CA MET A 171 -27.72 -12.00 13.96
C MET A 171 -27.06 -13.18 14.67
N LEU A 172 -27.22 -13.26 16.00
CA LEU A 172 -26.72 -14.38 16.81
C LEU A 172 -27.48 -15.67 16.48
N ARG A 173 -28.80 -15.63 16.49
CA ARG A 173 -29.69 -16.78 16.23
C ARG A 173 -29.42 -17.43 14.87
N TYR A 174 -29.13 -16.66 13.86
CA TYR A 174 -28.83 -17.15 12.49
C TYR A 174 -27.34 -17.42 12.25
N GLY A 175 -26.46 -17.23 13.26
CA GLY A 175 -25.01 -17.47 13.12
C GLY A 175 -24.29 -16.49 12.18
N LEU A 176 -24.82 -15.27 12.04
CA LEU A 176 -24.30 -14.24 11.12
C LEU A 176 -23.42 -13.19 11.82
N ALA A 177 -23.23 -13.29 13.14
CA ALA A 177 -22.49 -12.30 13.94
C ALA A 177 -21.06 -12.07 13.39
N ASP A 178 -20.35 -13.12 12.97
CA ASP A 178 -19.02 -13.02 12.40
C ASP A 178 -18.99 -12.14 11.14
N GLN A 179 -19.95 -12.33 10.23
CA GLN A 179 -20.04 -11.56 8.99
C GLN A 179 -20.33 -10.08 9.25
N TYR A 180 -21.20 -9.78 10.22
CA TYR A 180 -21.50 -8.41 10.61
C TYR A 180 -20.33 -7.72 11.32
N ILE A 181 -19.59 -8.43 12.18
CA ILE A 181 -18.37 -7.91 12.81
C ILE A 181 -17.34 -7.57 11.73
N ILE A 182 -17.08 -8.49 10.79
CA ILE A 182 -16.14 -8.25 9.69
C ILE A 182 -16.59 -7.04 8.87
N ALA A 183 -17.87 -6.96 8.52
CA ALA A 183 -18.43 -5.85 7.75
C ALA A 183 -18.26 -4.50 8.47
N LEU A 184 -18.54 -4.44 9.77
CA LEU A 184 -18.35 -3.24 10.59
C LEU A 184 -16.87 -2.84 10.67
N CYS A 185 -15.96 -3.80 10.88
CA CYS A 185 -14.53 -3.55 10.88
C CYS A 185 -14.05 -2.96 9.54
N ASP A 186 -14.53 -3.50 8.41
CA ASP A 186 -14.18 -3.01 7.08
C ASP A 186 -14.75 -1.59 6.84
N VAL A 187 -15.98 -1.30 7.30
CA VAL A 187 -16.58 0.05 7.27
C VAL A 187 -15.76 1.04 8.11
N VAL A 188 -15.36 0.66 9.34
CA VAL A 188 -14.51 1.52 10.20
C VAL A 188 -13.20 1.86 9.51
N LYS A 189 -12.48 0.87 8.97
CA LYS A 189 -11.21 1.10 8.25
C LYS A 189 -11.39 2.05 7.05
N ARG A 190 -12.45 1.86 6.29
CA ARG A 190 -12.72 2.64 5.09
C ARG A 190 -13.13 4.08 5.38
N LEU A 191 -13.83 4.33 6.50
CA LEU A 191 -14.24 5.67 6.93
C LEU A 191 -13.18 6.39 7.78
N ALA A 192 -12.17 5.67 8.30
CA ALA A 192 -11.11 6.25 9.10
C ALA A 192 -10.20 7.15 8.27
N VAL A 193 -9.89 6.75 7.02
CA VAL A 193 -9.04 7.49 6.08
C VAL A 193 -9.82 7.74 4.80
N ASP A 194 -9.94 9.01 4.41
CA ASP A 194 -10.66 9.42 3.21
C ASP A 194 -9.78 9.32 1.97
N ARG A 195 -8.53 9.73 2.08
CA ARG A 195 -7.54 9.72 0.99
C ARG A 195 -6.17 9.28 1.49
N LEU A 196 -5.51 8.47 0.70
CA LEU A 196 -4.14 8.02 0.91
C LEU A 196 -3.20 8.70 -0.10
N HIS A 197 -2.11 9.27 0.41
CA HIS A 197 -1.04 9.86 -0.41
C HIS A 197 0.21 9.02 -0.26
N ILE A 198 0.68 8.43 -1.36
CA ILE A 198 1.97 7.75 -1.41
C ILE A 198 3.00 8.74 -1.93
N VAL A 199 4.00 9.05 -1.10
CA VAL A 199 5.00 10.08 -1.36
C VAL A 199 6.34 9.43 -1.71
N GLY A 200 6.33 8.58 -2.74
CA GLY A 200 7.49 7.98 -3.36
C GLY A 200 8.09 6.77 -2.65
N ASP A 201 9.03 6.17 -3.34
CA ASP A 201 9.86 5.04 -2.95
C ASP A 201 9.05 3.81 -2.51
N LEU A 202 8.12 3.39 -3.39
CA LEU A 202 7.37 2.15 -3.22
C LEU A 202 8.26 0.93 -3.46
N PHE A 203 9.14 1.02 -4.46
CA PHE A 203 9.97 -0.09 -4.92
C PHE A 203 11.31 -0.17 -4.22
N ASP A 204 12.01 -1.29 -4.47
CA ASP A 204 13.34 -1.66 -4.00
C ASP A 204 13.43 -1.98 -2.51
N ARG A 205 14.48 -2.70 -2.14
CA ARG A 205 14.89 -3.14 -0.80
C ARG A 205 14.02 -4.24 -0.19
N GLY A 206 12.72 -4.02 0.05
CA GLY A 206 11.82 -5.01 0.62
C GLY A 206 11.26 -6.00 -0.41
N PRO A 207 10.65 -7.10 0.05
CA PRO A 207 10.43 -8.29 -0.78
C PRO A 207 9.18 -8.22 -1.68
N ARG A 208 8.19 -7.37 -1.39
CA ARG A 208 6.87 -7.49 -2.03
C ARG A 208 6.23 -6.16 -2.45
N PRO A 209 6.93 -5.31 -3.25
CA PRO A 209 6.32 -4.09 -3.81
C PRO A 209 5.13 -4.39 -4.73
N ASP A 210 5.11 -5.56 -5.38
CA ASP A 210 4.02 -6.08 -6.19
C ASP A 210 2.70 -6.13 -5.39
N MET A 211 2.71 -6.71 -4.20
CA MET A 211 1.52 -6.81 -3.35
C MET A 211 1.06 -5.46 -2.80
N ILE A 212 2.02 -4.56 -2.51
CA ILE A 212 1.68 -3.19 -2.11
C ILE A 212 0.93 -2.49 -3.25
N LEU A 213 1.46 -2.58 -4.48
CA LEU A 213 0.85 -1.95 -5.67
C LEU A 213 -0.55 -2.51 -5.94
N GLU A 214 -0.75 -3.83 -5.87
CA GLU A 214 -2.06 -4.46 -6.00
C GLU A 214 -3.05 -3.96 -4.94
N ARG A 215 -2.60 -3.81 -3.69
CA ARG A 215 -3.43 -3.29 -2.61
C ARG A 215 -3.80 -1.83 -2.81
N LEU A 216 -2.85 -0.99 -3.29
CA LEU A 216 -3.09 0.41 -3.63
C LEU A 216 -4.07 0.56 -4.79
N TYR A 217 -3.97 -0.28 -5.82
CA TYR A 217 -4.89 -0.29 -6.96
C TYR A 217 -6.36 -0.54 -6.55
N GLN A 218 -6.57 -1.30 -5.48
CA GLN A 218 -7.90 -1.58 -4.93
C GLN A 218 -8.33 -0.55 -3.87
N TYR A 219 -7.48 0.40 -3.51
CA TYR A 219 -7.81 1.40 -2.49
C TYR A 219 -8.82 2.41 -3.05
N HIS A 220 -9.69 2.92 -2.19
CA HIS A 220 -10.85 3.72 -2.62
C HIS A 220 -10.50 5.12 -3.13
N ASP A 221 -9.46 5.75 -2.61
CA ASP A 221 -8.96 7.06 -3.07
C ASP A 221 -7.47 7.16 -2.70
N VAL A 222 -6.62 7.07 -3.71
CA VAL A 222 -5.18 7.15 -3.55
C VAL A 222 -4.59 8.00 -4.66
N ASP A 223 -3.67 8.88 -4.30
CA ASP A 223 -2.76 9.50 -5.25
C ASP A 223 -1.31 9.07 -4.98
N PHE A 224 -0.50 9.19 -6.02
CA PHE A 224 0.81 8.60 -6.04
C PHE A 224 1.82 9.58 -6.61
N GLN A 225 2.84 9.91 -5.83
CA GLN A 225 4.03 10.57 -6.32
C GLN A 225 5.17 9.56 -6.36
N TRP A 226 5.96 9.61 -7.42
CA TRP A 226 7.10 8.73 -7.59
C TRP A 226 8.33 9.28 -6.86
N GLY A 227 9.08 8.40 -6.20
CA GLY A 227 10.43 8.65 -5.71
C GLY A 227 11.48 8.29 -6.76
N ASN A 228 12.76 8.43 -6.40
CA ASN A 228 13.86 8.11 -7.32
C ASN A 228 13.92 6.61 -7.66
N HIS A 229 13.58 5.72 -6.73
CA HIS A 229 13.51 4.28 -6.99
C HIS A 229 12.38 3.95 -7.98
N ASP A 230 11.21 4.56 -7.80
CA ASP A 230 10.05 4.34 -8.69
C ASP A 230 10.33 4.78 -10.12
N VAL A 231 11.03 5.93 -10.31
CA VAL A 231 11.45 6.42 -11.65
C VAL A 231 12.32 5.39 -12.37
N VAL A 232 13.23 4.72 -11.65
CA VAL A 232 14.06 3.67 -12.24
C VAL A 232 13.21 2.47 -12.68
N TRP A 233 12.23 2.06 -11.90
CA TRP A 233 11.29 1.01 -12.26
C TRP A 233 10.39 1.41 -13.44
N MET A 234 9.94 2.67 -13.49
CA MET A 234 9.19 3.21 -14.65
C MET A 234 10.06 3.19 -15.91
N GLY A 235 11.33 3.59 -15.81
CA GLY A 235 12.29 3.53 -16.91
C GLY A 235 12.54 2.10 -17.37
N ALA A 236 12.63 1.14 -16.46
CA ALA A 236 12.76 -0.28 -16.78
C ALA A 236 11.52 -0.81 -17.52
N ALA A 237 10.32 -0.48 -17.04
CA ALA A 237 9.06 -0.84 -17.69
C ALA A 237 8.92 -0.21 -19.08
N ALA A 238 9.48 0.98 -19.30
CA ALA A 238 9.57 1.64 -20.60
C ALA A 238 10.66 1.07 -21.53
N GLY A 239 11.42 0.06 -21.07
CA GLY A 239 12.44 -0.62 -21.88
C GLY A 239 13.81 0.04 -21.88
N SER A 240 14.13 0.95 -20.94
CA SER A 240 15.47 1.51 -20.80
C SER A 240 16.45 0.44 -20.28
N PRO A 241 17.48 0.04 -21.08
CA PRO A 241 18.39 -1.03 -20.67
C PRO A 241 19.14 -0.73 -19.38
N LEU A 242 19.56 0.52 -19.16
CA LEU A 242 20.28 0.91 -17.96
C LEU A 242 19.36 0.87 -16.71
N CYS A 243 18.10 1.29 -16.85
CA CYS A 243 17.11 1.17 -15.78
C CYS A 243 16.81 -0.30 -15.47
N ILE A 244 16.67 -1.17 -16.49
CA ILE A 244 16.48 -2.62 -16.30
C ILE A 244 17.64 -3.21 -15.50
N LEU A 245 18.88 -2.90 -15.87
CA LEU A 245 20.04 -3.40 -15.13
C LEU A 245 20.13 -2.82 -13.71
N THR A 246 19.69 -1.59 -13.50
CA THR A 246 19.64 -0.97 -12.17
C THR A 246 18.62 -1.67 -11.28
N VAL A 247 17.41 -1.94 -11.79
CA VAL A 247 16.38 -2.72 -11.07
C VAL A 247 16.91 -4.11 -10.74
N LEU A 248 17.48 -4.84 -11.72
CA LEU A 248 18.04 -6.17 -11.51
C LEU A 248 19.14 -6.16 -10.45
N LYS A 249 20.07 -5.19 -10.52
CA LYS A 249 21.16 -5.04 -9.55
C LYS A 249 20.62 -4.87 -8.13
N THR A 250 19.66 -3.97 -7.94
CA THR A 250 19.07 -3.69 -6.61
C THR A 250 18.29 -4.91 -6.09
N THR A 251 17.46 -5.52 -6.95
CA THR A 251 16.71 -6.74 -6.60
C THR A 251 17.64 -7.87 -6.14
N LEU A 252 18.75 -8.08 -6.86
CA LEU A 252 19.74 -9.10 -6.52
C LEU A 252 20.53 -8.74 -5.26
N ALA A 253 20.86 -7.47 -5.06
CA ALA A 253 21.57 -7.01 -3.86
C ALA A 253 20.75 -7.24 -2.59
N TYR A 254 19.41 -7.15 -2.65
CA TYR A 254 18.52 -7.39 -1.53
C TYR A 254 17.89 -8.79 -1.51
N ASN A 255 18.33 -9.71 -2.38
CA ASN A 255 17.82 -11.09 -2.50
C ASN A 255 16.31 -11.19 -2.80
N ASN A 256 15.75 -10.21 -3.48
CA ASN A 256 14.30 -10.13 -3.76
C ASN A 256 13.94 -10.65 -5.16
N VAL A 257 14.58 -11.73 -5.60
CA VAL A 257 14.35 -12.37 -6.91
C VAL A 257 12.88 -12.74 -7.12
N ASP A 258 12.19 -13.16 -6.05
CA ASP A 258 10.77 -13.52 -6.07
C ASP A 258 9.86 -12.37 -6.51
N THR A 259 10.22 -11.12 -6.26
CA THR A 259 9.48 -9.95 -6.78
C THR A 259 9.39 -9.99 -8.30
N LEU A 260 10.49 -10.28 -8.99
CA LEU A 260 10.51 -10.36 -10.45
C LEU A 260 9.89 -11.66 -10.95
N GLU A 261 10.30 -12.81 -10.41
CA GLU A 261 9.89 -14.11 -10.93
C GLU A 261 8.45 -14.46 -10.59
N ARG A 262 8.02 -14.30 -9.33
CA ARG A 262 6.66 -14.61 -8.89
C ARG A 262 5.71 -13.44 -8.96
N GLY A 263 6.18 -12.24 -8.59
CA GLY A 263 5.34 -11.03 -8.59
C GLY A 263 5.01 -10.57 -10.02
N TYR A 264 6.01 -10.50 -10.90
CA TYR A 264 5.84 -9.97 -12.26
C TYR A 264 6.00 -11.01 -13.37
N GLY A 265 6.29 -12.28 -13.06
CA GLY A 265 6.44 -13.34 -14.06
C GLY A 265 7.67 -13.18 -14.97
N ILE A 266 8.71 -12.49 -14.52
CA ILE A 266 9.94 -12.21 -15.28
C ILE A 266 11.01 -13.25 -14.91
N PRO A 267 11.25 -14.28 -15.73
CA PRO A 267 12.20 -15.34 -15.39
C PRO A 267 13.65 -14.85 -15.54
N LEU A 268 14.49 -15.10 -14.54
CA LEU A 268 15.91 -14.74 -14.55
C LEU A 268 16.84 -15.84 -15.07
N ARG A 269 16.30 -16.93 -15.60
CA ARG A 269 17.06 -18.11 -16.06
C ARG A 269 18.18 -17.79 -17.04
N CYS A 270 17.94 -16.89 -17.99
CA CYS A 270 18.98 -16.51 -18.97
C CYS A 270 20.14 -15.77 -18.29
N LEU A 271 19.83 -14.89 -17.34
CA LEU A 271 20.84 -14.19 -16.56
C LEU A 271 21.63 -15.17 -15.66
N GLU A 272 20.96 -16.14 -15.07
CA GLU A 272 21.58 -17.19 -14.25
C GLU A 272 22.59 -17.98 -15.07
N HIS A 273 22.18 -18.43 -16.26
CA HIS A 273 23.07 -19.21 -17.16
C HIS A 273 24.29 -18.37 -17.58
N TYR A 274 24.08 -17.11 -17.98
CA TYR A 274 25.18 -16.20 -18.30
C TYR A 274 26.11 -16.00 -17.10
N ALA A 275 25.57 -15.79 -15.92
CA ALA A 275 26.38 -15.57 -14.72
C ALA A 275 27.18 -16.81 -14.32
N GLU A 276 26.63 -18.02 -14.51
CA GLU A 276 27.33 -19.27 -14.25
C GLU A 276 28.46 -19.49 -15.25
N GLU A 277 28.24 -19.19 -16.54
CA GLU A 277 29.26 -19.36 -17.59
C GLU A 277 30.47 -18.47 -17.35
N TYR A 278 30.26 -17.19 -17.03
CA TYR A 278 31.36 -16.19 -17.00
C TYR A 278 31.91 -15.93 -15.59
N TYR A 279 31.16 -16.27 -14.51
CA TYR A 279 31.52 -15.88 -13.13
C TYR A 279 31.55 -17.07 -12.15
N ALA A 280 31.54 -18.33 -12.61
CA ALA A 280 31.57 -19.52 -11.75
C ALA A 280 32.75 -19.54 -10.78
N GLN A 281 33.93 -19.12 -11.23
CA GLN A 281 35.20 -19.12 -10.47
C GLN A 281 35.51 -17.75 -9.81
N SER A 282 34.59 -16.82 -9.85
CA SER A 282 34.84 -15.47 -9.34
C SER A 282 34.77 -15.41 -7.80
N ASP A 283 35.55 -14.53 -7.21
CA ASP A 283 35.35 -14.12 -5.82
C ASP A 283 33.99 -13.38 -5.70
N LEU A 284 33.12 -13.90 -4.88
CA LEU A 284 31.75 -13.41 -4.66
C LEU A 284 31.58 -12.69 -3.32
N THR A 285 32.63 -12.58 -2.51
CA THR A 285 32.55 -12.04 -1.14
C THR A 285 31.88 -10.67 -1.08
N ARG A 286 32.18 -9.78 -2.04
CA ARG A 286 31.62 -8.42 -2.11
C ARG A 286 30.26 -8.33 -2.80
N TRP A 287 29.79 -9.43 -3.35
CA TRP A 287 28.57 -9.51 -4.16
C TRP A 287 27.44 -10.26 -3.44
N MET A 288 27.75 -10.78 -2.25
CA MET A 288 26.74 -11.47 -1.45
C MET A 288 25.57 -10.54 -1.17
N PRO A 289 24.34 -11.01 -1.39
CA PRO A 289 23.17 -10.20 -1.15
C PRO A 289 22.95 -9.94 0.33
N HIS A 290 22.24 -8.87 0.64
CA HIS A 290 21.72 -8.63 1.98
C HIS A 290 20.63 -9.67 2.26
N ALA A 291 20.93 -10.64 3.09
CA ALA A 291 19.96 -11.65 3.55
C ALA A 291 19.43 -11.24 4.92
N ASP A 292 18.14 -11.43 5.14
CA ASP A 292 17.56 -11.29 6.47
C ASP A 292 18.17 -12.38 7.37
N PRO A 293 18.82 -12.02 8.49
CA PRO A 293 19.42 -12.98 9.43
C PRO A 293 18.39 -13.95 10.02
N ASN A 294 17.11 -13.57 10.02
CA ASN A 294 16.00 -14.36 10.58
C ASN A 294 15.28 -15.23 9.51
N ALA A 295 15.66 -15.11 8.24
CA ALA A 295 15.06 -15.91 7.18
C ALA A 295 15.50 -17.39 7.31
N THR A 296 14.55 -18.25 7.65
CA THR A 296 14.79 -19.69 7.94
C THR A 296 15.06 -20.53 6.70
N ASP A 297 14.89 -20.01 5.49
CA ASP A 297 14.92 -20.78 4.24
C ASP A 297 16.03 -20.34 3.25
N VAL A 298 17.04 -19.63 3.72
CA VAL A 298 18.13 -19.13 2.86
C VAL A 298 19.23 -20.19 2.72
N ARG A 299 19.22 -20.93 1.61
CA ARG A 299 20.28 -21.90 1.30
C ARG A 299 21.54 -21.21 0.78
N PRO A 300 22.74 -21.50 1.30
CA PRO A 300 23.99 -20.89 0.82
C PRO A 300 24.21 -21.00 -0.70
N ALA A 301 23.80 -22.10 -1.32
CA ALA A 301 23.87 -22.29 -2.76
C ALA A 301 23.03 -21.26 -3.54
N ASN A 302 21.85 -20.89 -3.02
CA ASN A 302 21.01 -19.86 -3.61
C ASN A 302 21.65 -18.47 -3.50
N LEU A 303 22.27 -18.16 -2.37
CA LEU A 303 22.98 -16.88 -2.19
C LEU A 303 24.17 -16.75 -3.15
N ALA A 304 24.96 -17.82 -3.34
CA ALA A 304 26.07 -17.83 -4.29
C ALA A 304 25.59 -17.64 -5.74
N ARG A 305 24.43 -18.24 -6.10
CA ARG A 305 23.77 -18.02 -7.39
C ARG A 305 23.38 -16.56 -7.59
N VAL A 306 22.71 -15.98 -6.61
CA VAL A 306 22.30 -14.57 -6.63
C VAL A 306 23.51 -13.63 -6.69
N ALA A 307 24.57 -13.92 -5.93
CA ALA A 307 25.80 -13.15 -5.93
C ALA A 307 26.51 -13.15 -7.30
N ARG A 308 26.52 -14.28 -8.04
CA ARG A 308 27.04 -14.35 -9.41
C ARG A 308 26.23 -13.47 -10.35
N MET A 309 24.90 -13.57 -10.31
CA MET A 309 24.03 -12.70 -11.11
C MET A 309 24.23 -11.22 -10.77
N HIS A 310 24.35 -10.88 -9.48
CA HIS A 310 24.60 -9.51 -9.03
C HIS A 310 25.91 -8.95 -9.59
N LYS A 311 27.00 -9.73 -9.56
CA LYS A 311 28.27 -9.35 -10.20
C LYS A 311 28.09 -9.14 -11.70
N ALA A 312 27.49 -10.09 -12.39
CA ALA A 312 27.26 -10.04 -13.84
C ALA A 312 26.48 -8.78 -14.25
N VAL A 313 25.33 -8.54 -13.60
CA VAL A 313 24.49 -7.36 -13.86
C VAL A 313 25.24 -6.06 -13.59
N THR A 314 26.02 -5.98 -12.51
CA THR A 314 26.77 -4.76 -12.19
C THR A 314 27.83 -4.46 -13.25
N VAL A 315 28.53 -5.47 -13.76
CA VAL A 315 29.52 -5.27 -14.84
C VAL A 315 28.83 -4.81 -16.13
N LEU A 316 27.69 -5.41 -16.50
CA LEU A 316 26.91 -4.98 -17.66
C LEU A 316 26.39 -3.55 -17.50
N MET A 317 25.91 -3.20 -16.29
CA MET A 317 25.44 -1.85 -15.98
C MET A 317 26.55 -0.82 -16.16
N LEU A 318 27.76 -1.06 -15.63
CA LEU A 318 28.90 -0.16 -15.77
C LEU A 318 29.30 0.04 -17.26
N LYS A 319 29.21 -1.01 -18.07
CA LYS A 319 29.47 -0.90 -19.52
C LYS A 319 28.45 0.01 -20.21
N LEU A 320 27.15 -0.19 -19.94
CA LEU A 320 26.11 0.66 -20.52
C LEU A 320 26.14 2.09 -19.95
N GLU A 321 26.48 2.27 -18.69
CA GLU A 321 26.65 3.60 -18.08
C GLU A 321 27.73 4.39 -18.79
N ALA A 322 28.89 3.78 -19.05
CA ALA A 322 29.99 4.38 -19.84
C ALA A 322 29.56 4.82 -21.25
N GLU A 323 28.73 4.01 -21.91
CA GLU A 323 28.19 4.36 -23.23
C GLU A 323 27.20 5.52 -23.18
N VAL A 324 26.32 5.56 -22.16
CA VAL A 324 25.34 6.64 -21.94
C VAL A 324 26.05 7.95 -21.64
N ILE A 325 27.07 7.94 -20.77
CA ILE A 325 27.89 9.10 -20.44
C ILE A 325 28.58 9.64 -21.66
N ALA A 326 29.14 8.75 -22.48
CA ALA A 326 29.85 9.15 -23.73
C ALA A 326 28.93 9.81 -24.76
N ARG A 327 27.66 9.38 -24.83
CA ARG A 327 26.66 9.94 -25.77
C ARG A 327 26.05 11.26 -25.28
N ASN A 328 26.15 11.54 -23.98
CA ASN A 328 25.53 12.73 -23.34
C ASN A 328 26.58 13.52 -22.54
N PRO A 329 27.54 14.20 -23.20
CA PRO A 329 28.62 14.93 -22.52
C PRO A 329 28.11 16.10 -21.67
N ASP A 330 26.93 16.65 -22.00
CA ASP A 330 26.23 17.72 -21.32
C ASP A 330 25.63 17.28 -19.96
N PHE A 331 25.60 15.99 -19.64
CA PHE A 331 25.25 15.52 -18.30
C PHE A 331 26.37 15.74 -17.27
N GLU A 332 27.56 16.12 -17.69
CA GLU A 332 28.73 16.37 -16.84
C GLU A 332 29.08 15.19 -15.90
N MET A 333 28.86 13.96 -16.38
CA MET A 333 29.01 12.71 -15.59
C MET A 333 30.31 11.95 -15.90
N GLN A 334 31.28 12.55 -16.59
CA GLN A 334 32.52 11.91 -17.02
C GLN A 334 33.33 11.34 -15.84
N GLY A 335 33.24 11.96 -14.65
CA GLY A 335 33.86 11.47 -13.44
C GLY A 335 33.31 10.13 -12.93
N ARG A 336 32.15 9.70 -13.42
CA ARG A 336 31.52 8.39 -13.11
C ARG A 336 31.80 7.29 -14.14
N ASP A 337 32.46 7.62 -15.24
CA ASP A 337 32.90 6.63 -16.22
C ASP A 337 34.17 5.92 -15.73
N TYR A 338 33.99 5.05 -14.75
CA TYR A 338 35.10 4.34 -14.11
C TYR A 338 35.83 3.37 -15.08
N LEU A 339 35.12 2.80 -16.06
CA LEU A 339 35.76 1.86 -16.99
C LEU A 339 36.82 2.53 -17.88
N ARG A 340 36.62 3.77 -18.28
CA ARG A 340 37.62 4.54 -19.03
C ARG A 340 38.76 5.05 -18.20
N GLN A 341 38.62 5.03 -16.89
CA GLN A 341 39.64 5.46 -15.96
C GLN A 341 40.53 4.31 -15.46
N ILE A 342 40.28 3.09 -15.98
CA ILE A 342 41.11 1.91 -15.71
C ILE A 342 42.36 1.91 -16.65
N ASP A 343 43.52 1.89 -16.05
CA ASP A 343 44.77 1.54 -16.71
C ASP A 343 45.02 0.03 -16.52
N TYR A 344 44.77 -0.75 -17.57
CA TYR A 344 44.86 -2.21 -17.53
C TYR A 344 46.32 -2.69 -17.44
N ASP A 345 47.28 -1.91 -17.98
CA ASP A 345 48.68 -2.25 -17.94
C ASP A 345 49.30 -2.00 -16.56
N ALA A 346 48.97 -0.87 -15.97
CA ALA A 346 49.40 -0.53 -14.60
C ALA A 346 48.55 -1.23 -13.51
N GLY A 347 47.40 -1.78 -13.87
CA GLY A 347 46.44 -2.35 -12.89
C GLY A 347 45.89 -1.33 -11.93
N THR A 348 45.60 -0.12 -12.40
CA THR A 348 45.12 0.99 -11.55
C THR A 348 43.82 1.56 -12.09
N VAL A 349 43.05 2.22 -11.19
CA VAL A 349 41.89 3.02 -11.57
C VAL A 349 41.99 4.41 -10.94
N ARG A 350 41.71 5.43 -11.73
CA ARG A 350 41.65 6.81 -11.24
C ARG A 350 40.23 7.15 -10.82
N CYS A 351 40.04 7.61 -9.57
CA CYS A 351 38.75 8.10 -9.04
C CYS A 351 38.97 9.53 -8.53
N GLY A 352 38.61 10.51 -9.33
CA GLY A 352 38.95 11.91 -9.08
C GLY A 352 40.46 12.11 -9.03
N ASP A 353 40.97 12.71 -7.97
CA ASP A 353 42.41 12.96 -7.79
C ASP A 353 43.19 11.76 -7.22
N LYS A 354 42.52 10.65 -6.91
CA LYS A 354 43.15 9.45 -6.31
C LYS A 354 43.28 8.33 -7.29
N VAL A 355 44.43 7.65 -7.22
CA VAL A 355 44.73 6.44 -8.02
C VAL A 355 44.72 5.25 -7.05
N TYR A 356 43.92 4.24 -7.38
CA TYR A 356 43.79 3.00 -6.61
C TYR A 356 44.38 1.84 -7.40
N GLN A 357 45.08 0.95 -6.71
CA GLN A 357 45.47 -0.34 -7.28
C GLN A 357 44.20 -1.22 -7.40
N ILE A 358 43.93 -1.72 -8.58
CA ILE A 358 42.93 -2.75 -8.82
C ILE A 358 43.66 -4.08 -8.79
N GLY A 359 43.20 -5.00 -7.87
CA GLY A 359 43.73 -6.36 -7.86
C GLY A 359 43.56 -7.02 -9.24
N ARG A 360 44.55 -7.80 -9.68
CA ARG A 360 44.40 -8.60 -10.90
C ARG A 360 43.18 -9.52 -10.71
N ALA A 361 42.15 -9.33 -11.53
CA ALA A 361 41.17 -10.35 -11.72
C ALA A 361 41.94 -11.59 -12.21
N HIS A 362 41.89 -12.69 -11.51
CA HIS A 362 42.32 -13.95 -12.05
C HIS A 362 41.36 -14.27 -13.23
N VAL A 363 41.90 -14.18 -14.43
CA VAL A 363 41.26 -14.61 -15.66
C VAL A 363 41.23 -16.12 -15.63
#